data_30345c48e243cacdf513e22089f09702
#
_entry.id   30345c48e243cacdf513e22089f09702
#
_cell.length_a   1.000
_cell.length_b   1.000
_cell.length_c   1.000
_cell.angle_alpha   90.00
_cell.angle_beta   90.00
_cell.angle_gamma   90.00
#
_symmetry.space_group_name_H-M   'P 1'
#
loop_
_entity.id
_entity.type
_entity.pdbx_description
1 polymer ?
#
loop_
_entity_poly.entity_id
_entity_poly.type
_entity_poly.pdbx_seq_one_letter_code
_entity_poly.pdbx_strand_id
1 'polypeptide(L)'
;MKRILLGAAVGTALLAGMSFADDANPYEMQIEARQGIMAYRALQMGVLGPMVKGEAEYNAEAAQKAANALLAASTLDASMLWPKGSDSDAIEESDALPAIWAEGSDIGAKGKAMVEAATALQAAAGGGLDSLKAAFGPVGGACGDCHKAYREPR
;
A
#
# COMPACT_ATOMS: atom_id res chain seq x y z
N MET A 1 13.68 -31.85 -78.47
CA MET A 1 13.96 -30.74 -77.62
C MET A 1 12.75 -30.50 -76.69
N LYS A 2 12.76 -31.09 -75.49
CA LYS A 2 11.65 -30.96 -74.49
C LYS A 2 12.02 -29.92 -73.50
N ARG A 3 11.25 -28.82 -73.46
CA ARG A 3 11.38 -27.74 -72.42
C ARG A 3 10.51 -28.08 -71.21
N ILE A 4 11.13 -28.33 -70.06
CA ILE A 4 10.46 -28.56 -68.79
C ILE A 4 10.32 -27.19 -68.13
N LEU A 5 9.09 -26.77 -67.92
CA LEU A 5 8.76 -25.56 -67.12
C LEU A 5 8.65 -25.98 -65.64
N LEU A 6 9.59 -25.54 -64.84
CA LEU A 6 9.48 -25.61 -63.35
C LEU A 6 8.59 -24.48 -62.86
N GLY A 7 7.43 -24.82 -62.32
CA GLY A 7 6.56 -23.88 -61.59
C GLY A 7 7.05 -23.74 -60.16
N ALA A 8 7.45 -22.53 -59.74
CA ALA A 8 7.74 -22.20 -58.38
C ALA A 8 6.44 -21.88 -57.60
N ALA A 9 6.07 -22.75 -56.67
CA ALA A 9 4.99 -22.47 -55.71
C ALA A 9 5.51 -21.58 -54.60
N VAL A 10 5.07 -20.31 -54.57
CA VAL A 10 5.33 -19.38 -53.44
C VAL A 10 4.33 -19.72 -52.35
N GLY A 11 4.79 -20.39 -51.30
CA GLY A 11 4.01 -20.63 -50.09
C GLY A 11 3.97 -19.37 -49.23
N THR A 12 2.82 -18.70 -49.15
CA THR A 12 2.58 -17.60 -48.26
C THR A 12 2.34 -18.13 -46.84
N ALA A 13 3.34 -18.11 -45.98
CA ALA A 13 3.19 -18.42 -44.56
C ALA A 13 2.43 -17.26 -43.89
N LEU A 14 1.18 -17.49 -43.50
CA LEU A 14 0.40 -16.65 -42.62
C LEU A 14 1.00 -16.77 -41.23
N LEU A 15 1.84 -15.81 -40.84
CA LEU A 15 2.20 -15.57 -39.44
C LEU A 15 0.95 -15.05 -38.76
N ALA A 16 0.19 -15.93 -38.11
CA ALA A 16 -0.80 -15.55 -37.11
C ALA A 16 -0.05 -14.88 -35.97
N GLY A 17 -0.07 -13.53 -35.90
CA GLY A 17 0.40 -12.79 -34.79
C GLY A 17 -0.44 -13.18 -33.58
N MET A 18 0.12 -13.92 -32.64
CA MET A 18 -0.39 -14.02 -31.28
C MET A 18 -0.25 -12.62 -30.66
N SER A 19 -1.32 -11.83 -30.72
CA SER A 19 -1.48 -10.68 -29.83
C SER A 19 -1.62 -11.26 -28.42
N PHE A 20 -0.54 -11.28 -27.66
CA PHE A 20 -0.65 -11.29 -26.20
C PHE A 20 -1.28 -9.94 -25.87
N ALA A 21 -2.59 -9.91 -25.64
CA ALA A 21 -3.19 -8.86 -24.85
C ALA A 21 -2.49 -8.99 -23.51
N ASP A 22 -1.61 -8.06 -23.22
CA ASP A 22 -1.08 -7.85 -21.89
C ASP A 22 -2.31 -7.42 -21.09
N ASP A 23 -2.85 -8.29 -20.24
CA ASP A 23 -3.88 -7.98 -19.27
C ASP A 23 -3.23 -7.13 -18.17
N ALA A 24 -2.65 -5.99 -18.59
CA ALA A 24 -1.98 -5.07 -17.70
C ALA A 24 -3.00 -4.57 -16.67
N ASN A 25 -2.69 -4.77 -15.40
CA ASN A 25 -3.49 -4.27 -14.30
C ASN A 25 -3.66 -2.74 -14.44
N PRO A 26 -4.88 -2.22 -14.73
CA PRO A 26 -5.08 -0.80 -15.00
C PRO A 26 -4.82 0.08 -13.75
N TYR A 27 -4.66 -0.54 -12.59
CA TYR A 27 -4.46 0.12 -11.30
C TYR A 27 -3.12 -0.23 -10.63
N GLU A 28 -2.18 -0.82 -11.36
CA GLU A 28 -0.88 -1.25 -10.83
C GLU A 28 -0.19 -0.15 -10.03
N MET A 29 -0.03 1.03 -10.63
CA MET A 29 0.62 2.18 -9.97
C MET A 29 -0.10 2.61 -8.68
N GLN A 30 -1.43 2.62 -8.65
CA GLN A 30 -2.21 3.00 -7.47
C GLN A 30 -2.08 1.95 -6.36
N ILE A 31 -2.08 0.66 -6.73
CA ILE A 31 -1.88 -0.45 -5.79
C ILE A 31 -0.48 -0.41 -5.20
N GLU A 32 0.55 -0.29 -6.03
CA GLU A 32 1.94 -0.15 -5.58
C GLU A 32 2.15 1.08 -4.68
N ALA A 33 1.58 2.24 -5.07
CA ALA A 33 1.71 3.46 -4.29
C ALA A 33 1.09 3.31 -2.90
N ARG A 34 -0.14 2.77 -2.77
CA ARG A 34 -0.76 2.57 -1.45
C ARG A 34 -0.05 1.51 -0.62
N GLN A 35 0.44 0.42 -1.23
CA GLN A 35 1.25 -0.60 -0.56
C GLN A 35 2.60 -0.02 -0.10
N GLY A 36 3.25 0.79 -0.92
CA GLY A 36 4.48 1.51 -0.59
C GLY A 36 4.32 2.45 0.60
N ILE A 37 3.20 3.20 0.67
CA ILE A 37 2.88 4.05 1.82
C ILE A 37 2.66 3.21 3.09
N MET A 38 1.99 2.07 3.01
CA MET A 38 1.81 1.16 4.15
C MET A 38 3.14 0.57 4.61
N ALA A 39 4.01 0.15 3.69
CA ALA A 39 5.36 -0.33 4.00
C ALA A 39 6.21 0.76 4.65
N TYR A 40 6.15 1.98 4.15
CA TYR A 40 6.87 3.11 4.74
C TYR A 40 6.42 3.42 6.16
N ARG A 41 5.10 3.40 6.44
CA ARG A 41 4.56 3.54 7.80
C ARG A 41 5.03 2.41 8.71
N ALA A 42 5.05 1.16 8.22
CA ALA A 42 5.54 0.02 8.97
C ALA A 42 7.02 0.15 9.34
N LEU A 43 7.87 0.71 8.47
CA LEU A 43 9.26 1.03 8.78
C LEU A 43 9.38 1.98 9.97
N GLN A 44 8.54 3.02 10.05
CA GLN A 44 8.57 3.95 11.18
C GLN A 44 8.13 3.27 12.49
N MET A 45 7.09 2.43 12.41
CA MET A 45 6.67 1.63 13.57
C MET A 45 7.75 0.63 13.99
N GLY A 46 8.55 0.13 13.05
CA GLY A 46 9.73 -0.73 13.31
C GLY A 46 10.86 -0.03 14.07
N VAL A 47 10.99 1.30 13.96
CA VAL A 47 11.92 2.10 14.78
C VAL A 47 11.37 2.31 16.19
N LEU A 48 10.08 2.62 16.30
CA LEU A 48 9.45 3.01 17.58
C LEU A 48 9.11 1.79 18.45
N GLY A 49 8.65 0.71 17.84
CA GLY A 49 8.19 -0.49 18.54
C GLY A 49 9.21 -1.12 19.49
N PRO A 50 10.45 -1.37 19.04
CA PRO A 50 11.51 -1.89 19.92
C PRO A 50 11.80 -1.00 21.13
N MET A 51 11.78 0.33 20.98
CA MET A 51 11.95 1.27 22.10
C MET A 51 10.79 1.15 23.09
N VAL A 52 9.56 1.08 22.60
CA VAL A 52 8.35 0.93 23.44
C VAL A 52 8.33 -0.36 24.23
N LYS A 53 8.81 -1.46 23.60
CA LYS A 53 8.88 -2.80 24.22
C LYS A 53 10.09 -2.99 25.14
N GLY A 54 11.07 -2.08 25.11
CA GLY A 54 12.34 -2.20 25.85
C GLY A 54 13.34 -3.16 25.18
N GLU A 55 13.14 -3.46 23.90
CA GLU A 55 14.06 -4.28 23.07
C GLU A 55 15.20 -3.42 22.50
N ALA A 56 15.04 -2.11 22.49
CA ALA A 56 16.05 -1.11 22.13
C ALA A 56 16.02 0.06 23.11
N GLU A 57 17.19 0.68 23.29
CA GLU A 57 17.29 1.92 24.10
C GLU A 57 16.51 3.05 23.46
N TYR A 58 15.81 3.84 24.30
CA TYR A 58 15.10 5.02 23.82
C TYR A 58 16.06 6.08 23.32
N ASN A 59 15.84 6.54 22.09
CA ASN A 59 16.55 7.66 21.49
C ASN A 59 15.54 8.70 21.02
N ALA A 60 15.57 9.88 21.67
CA ALA A 60 14.60 10.95 21.42
C ALA A 60 14.63 11.46 19.97
N GLU A 61 15.82 11.61 19.38
CA GLU A 61 15.97 12.09 18.01
C GLU A 61 15.42 11.08 17.00
N ALA A 62 15.77 9.81 17.15
CA ALA A 62 15.28 8.73 16.27
C ALA A 62 13.76 8.57 16.41
N ALA A 63 13.23 8.63 17.64
CA ALA A 63 11.80 8.55 17.89
C ALA A 63 11.05 9.72 17.27
N GLN A 64 11.55 10.93 17.43
CA GLN A 64 10.93 12.12 16.84
C GLN A 64 10.97 12.08 15.31
N LYS A 65 12.10 11.66 14.72
CA LYS A 65 12.24 11.52 13.27
C LYS A 65 11.25 10.51 12.69
N ALA A 66 11.11 9.34 13.34
CA ALA A 66 10.18 8.30 12.91
C ALA A 66 8.71 8.78 13.05
N ALA A 67 8.35 9.45 14.13
CA ALA A 67 7.02 9.99 14.32
C ALA A 67 6.67 11.10 13.31
N ASN A 68 7.61 11.99 12.98
CA ASN A 68 7.44 13.00 11.94
C ASN A 68 7.19 12.35 10.57
N ALA A 69 7.97 11.32 10.22
CA ALA A 69 7.84 10.60 8.97
C ALA A 69 6.51 9.82 8.87
N LEU A 70 6.06 9.24 9.99
CA LEU A 70 4.76 8.56 10.07
C LEU A 70 3.60 9.53 9.85
N LEU A 71 3.63 10.70 10.51
CA LEU A 71 2.62 11.74 10.31
C LEU A 71 2.61 12.24 8.87
N ALA A 72 3.78 12.55 8.30
CA ALA A 72 3.88 12.99 6.91
C ALA A 72 3.27 11.97 5.94
N ALA A 73 3.57 10.67 6.11
CA ALA A 73 2.98 9.61 5.30
C ALA A 73 1.47 9.43 5.54
N SER A 74 0.96 9.88 6.70
CA SER A 74 -0.47 9.75 7.04
C SER A 74 -1.30 10.92 6.52
N THR A 75 -0.67 12.04 6.18
CA THR A 75 -1.32 13.26 5.67
C THR A 75 -1.22 13.42 4.15
N LEU A 76 -0.65 12.44 3.45
CA LEU A 76 -0.62 12.45 1.99
C LEU A 76 -2.05 12.46 1.42
N ASP A 77 -2.24 13.20 0.33
CA ASP A 77 -3.50 13.12 -0.42
C ASP A 77 -3.66 11.72 -1.02
N ALA A 78 -4.64 11.00 -0.50
CA ALA A 78 -4.94 9.62 -0.91
C ALA A 78 -6.05 9.54 -1.97
N SER A 79 -6.55 10.66 -2.49
CA SER A 79 -7.69 10.72 -3.41
C SER A 79 -7.51 9.87 -4.67
N MET A 80 -6.29 9.76 -5.17
CA MET A 80 -5.95 8.98 -6.37
C MET A 80 -5.60 7.51 -6.08
N LEU A 81 -5.45 7.12 -4.82
CA LEU A 81 -4.93 5.79 -4.45
C LEU A 81 -6.01 4.69 -4.44
N TRP A 82 -7.28 5.06 -4.47
CA TRP A 82 -8.41 4.15 -4.25
C TRP A 82 -9.43 4.20 -5.40
N PRO A 83 -9.05 3.95 -6.67
CA PRO A 83 -10.02 3.85 -7.76
C PRO A 83 -10.93 2.64 -7.54
N LYS A 84 -12.23 2.80 -7.85
CA LYS A 84 -13.19 1.70 -7.77
C LYS A 84 -12.80 0.58 -8.75
N GLY A 85 -12.84 -0.68 -8.29
CA GLY A 85 -12.39 -1.84 -9.06
C GLY A 85 -10.91 -2.19 -8.87
N SER A 86 -10.21 -1.50 -7.94
CA SER A 86 -8.84 -1.86 -7.54
C SER A 86 -8.81 -2.69 -6.24
N ASP A 87 -9.87 -3.43 -5.98
CA ASP A 87 -10.02 -4.35 -4.84
C ASP A 87 -9.45 -5.75 -5.14
N SER A 88 -9.40 -6.58 -4.10
CA SER A 88 -8.86 -7.95 -4.16
C SER A 88 -9.73 -8.94 -4.93
N ASP A 89 -11.01 -8.66 -5.14
CA ASP A 89 -11.88 -9.51 -5.96
C ASP A 89 -11.60 -9.28 -7.46
N ALA A 90 -11.14 -8.08 -7.82
CA ALA A 90 -10.87 -7.71 -9.21
C ALA A 90 -9.38 -7.84 -9.60
N ILE A 91 -8.45 -7.65 -8.66
CA ILE A 91 -7.00 -7.56 -8.92
C ILE A 91 -6.25 -8.41 -7.88
N GLU A 92 -5.53 -9.45 -8.33
CA GLU A 92 -4.82 -10.41 -7.47
C GLU A 92 -3.75 -9.75 -6.58
N GLU A 93 -3.07 -8.70 -7.08
CA GLU A 93 -2.04 -7.99 -6.33
C GLU A 93 -2.59 -7.04 -5.26
N SER A 94 -3.92 -6.87 -5.20
CA SER A 94 -4.57 -5.99 -4.24
C SER A 94 -4.95 -6.73 -2.97
N ASP A 95 -4.53 -6.22 -1.82
CA ASP A 95 -5.04 -6.66 -0.51
C ASP A 95 -6.30 -5.87 -0.06
N ALA A 96 -6.80 -4.94 -0.86
CA ALA A 96 -7.89 -4.05 -0.47
C ALA A 96 -9.25 -4.73 -0.66
N LEU A 97 -10.02 -4.91 0.41
CA LEU A 97 -11.34 -5.52 0.33
C LEU A 97 -12.35 -4.62 -0.41
N PRO A 98 -13.31 -5.19 -1.18
CA PRO A 98 -14.40 -4.45 -1.82
C PRO A 98 -15.22 -3.57 -0.87
N ALA A 99 -15.22 -3.90 0.42
CA ALA A 99 -15.88 -3.15 1.48
C ALA A 99 -15.47 -1.66 1.57
N ILE A 100 -14.28 -1.30 1.06
CA ILE A 100 -13.82 0.09 0.96
C ILE A 100 -14.78 0.95 0.14
N TRP A 101 -15.35 0.40 -0.92
CA TRP A 101 -16.22 1.12 -1.88
C TRP A 101 -17.71 0.84 -1.67
N ALA A 102 -18.06 0.07 -0.63
CA ALA A 102 -19.45 -0.22 -0.31
C ALA A 102 -20.17 1.02 0.25
N GLU A 103 -21.51 1.04 0.10
CA GLU A 103 -22.33 2.05 0.76
C GLU A 103 -22.19 1.93 2.29
N GLY A 104 -21.98 3.06 2.96
CA GLY A 104 -21.75 3.08 4.41
C GLY A 104 -20.29 2.79 4.82
N SER A 105 -19.34 2.69 3.89
CA SER A 105 -17.92 2.56 4.21
C SER A 105 -17.44 3.73 5.08
N ASP A 106 -16.73 3.43 6.17
CA ASP A 106 -16.13 4.41 7.07
C ASP A 106 -14.61 4.59 6.85
N ILE A 107 -14.09 4.19 5.67
CA ILE A 107 -12.66 4.28 5.33
C ILE A 107 -12.08 5.68 5.59
N GLY A 108 -12.85 6.74 5.27
CA GLY A 108 -12.45 8.12 5.52
C GLY A 108 -12.30 8.42 7.02
N ALA A 109 -13.21 7.91 7.86
CA ALA A 109 -13.11 8.05 9.32
C ALA A 109 -11.90 7.29 9.87
N LYS A 110 -11.60 6.08 9.34
CA LYS A 110 -10.38 5.33 9.72
C LYS A 110 -9.10 6.08 9.33
N GLY A 111 -9.07 6.68 8.13
CA GLY A 111 -7.96 7.53 7.71
C GLY A 111 -7.75 8.74 8.64
N LYS A 112 -8.85 9.41 9.02
CA LYS A 112 -8.80 10.54 9.97
C LYS A 112 -8.29 10.11 11.35
N ALA A 113 -8.76 8.99 11.90
CA ALA A 113 -8.27 8.43 13.15
C ALA A 113 -6.76 8.15 13.12
N MET A 114 -6.24 7.65 12.01
CA MET A 114 -4.80 7.46 11.82
C MET A 114 -4.03 8.78 11.86
N VAL A 115 -4.52 9.84 11.21
CA VAL A 115 -3.89 11.17 11.25
C VAL A 115 -3.89 11.74 12.65
N GLU A 116 -5.00 11.62 13.38
CA GLU A 116 -5.11 12.08 14.78
C GLU A 116 -4.12 11.34 15.69
N ALA A 117 -4.04 10.01 15.59
CA ALA A 117 -3.09 9.21 16.36
C ALA A 117 -1.63 9.53 16.02
N ALA A 118 -1.30 9.69 14.74
CA ALA A 118 0.04 10.06 14.29
C ALA A 118 0.44 11.47 14.73
N THR A 119 -0.51 12.42 14.79
CA THR A 119 -0.28 13.78 15.30
C THR A 119 0.05 13.75 16.81
N ALA A 120 -0.71 12.98 17.59
CA ALA A 120 -0.44 12.81 19.01
C ALA A 120 0.92 12.14 19.25
N LEU A 121 1.26 11.12 18.47
CA LEU A 121 2.56 10.46 18.51
C LEU A 121 3.70 11.44 18.21
N GLN A 122 3.54 12.23 17.15
CA GLN A 122 4.54 13.23 16.75
C GLN A 122 4.80 14.25 17.86
N ALA A 123 3.76 14.70 18.56
CA ALA A 123 3.88 15.64 19.66
C ALA A 123 4.58 15.03 20.90
N ALA A 124 4.50 13.71 21.09
CA ALA A 124 4.97 13.01 22.28
C ALA A 124 6.34 12.33 22.12
N ALA A 125 6.73 11.96 20.89
CA ALA A 125 7.82 11.01 20.64
C ALA A 125 9.20 11.45 21.16
N GLY A 126 9.51 12.74 21.13
CA GLY A 126 10.77 13.30 21.64
C GLY A 126 10.75 13.62 23.16
N GLY A 127 9.60 13.51 23.82
CA GLY A 127 9.39 13.92 25.20
C GLY A 127 9.74 12.87 26.27
N GLY A 128 10.34 11.75 25.88
CA GLY A 128 10.73 10.65 26.78
C GLY A 128 9.98 9.35 26.49
N LEU A 129 10.52 8.24 27.01
CA LEU A 129 10.00 6.90 26.77
C LEU A 129 8.54 6.73 27.20
N ASP A 130 8.16 7.28 28.35
CA ASP A 130 6.78 7.14 28.85
C ASP A 130 5.78 7.90 27.96
N SER A 131 6.15 9.09 27.48
CA SER A 131 5.37 9.87 26.52
C SER A 131 5.22 9.11 25.21
N LEU A 132 6.30 8.52 24.69
CA LEU A 132 6.28 7.69 23.51
C LEU A 132 5.35 6.47 23.69
N LYS A 133 5.48 5.74 24.80
CA LYS A 133 4.63 4.57 25.11
C LYS A 133 3.14 4.93 25.11
N ALA A 134 2.78 6.03 25.76
CA ALA A 134 1.38 6.48 25.84
C ALA A 134 0.77 6.79 24.47
N ALA A 135 1.54 7.38 23.55
CA ALA A 135 1.06 7.76 22.22
C ALA A 135 1.19 6.66 21.17
N PHE A 136 2.01 5.65 21.38
CA PHE A 136 2.26 4.56 20.42
C PHE A 136 1.07 3.62 20.26
N GLY A 137 0.40 3.25 21.35
CA GLY A 137 -0.74 2.33 21.35
C GLY A 137 -1.88 2.75 20.42
N PRO A 138 -2.36 4.00 20.49
CA PRO A 138 -3.40 4.53 19.60
C PRO A 138 -3.07 4.41 18.11
N VAL A 139 -1.80 4.59 17.72
CA VAL A 139 -1.38 4.41 16.32
C VAL A 139 -1.55 2.95 15.88
N GLY A 140 -1.09 2.00 16.70
CA GLY A 140 -1.28 0.57 16.46
C GLY A 140 -2.76 0.20 16.36
N GLY A 141 -3.60 0.78 17.23
CA GLY A 141 -5.06 0.63 17.19
C GLY A 141 -5.66 1.10 15.87
N ALA A 142 -5.33 2.32 15.43
CA ALA A 142 -5.83 2.87 14.17
C ALA A 142 -5.42 2.02 12.94
N CYS A 143 -4.18 1.51 12.92
CA CYS A 143 -3.74 0.58 11.89
C CYS A 143 -4.57 -0.71 11.90
N GLY A 144 -4.74 -1.31 13.08
CA GLY A 144 -5.47 -2.58 13.26
C GLY A 144 -6.94 -2.48 12.88
N ASP A 145 -7.61 -1.43 13.31
CA ASP A 145 -9.04 -1.21 13.06
C ASP A 145 -9.37 -1.02 11.57
N CYS A 146 -8.50 -0.29 10.84
CA CYS A 146 -8.63 -0.14 9.40
C CYS A 146 -8.35 -1.48 8.69
N HIS A 147 -7.25 -2.14 9.00
CA HIS A 147 -6.85 -3.40 8.37
C HIS A 147 -7.86 -4.53 8.63
N LYS A 148 -8.44 -4.60 9.82
CA LYS A 148 -9.45 -5.60 10.14
C LYS A 148 -10.73 -5.47 9.30
N ALA A 149 -11.09 -4.24 8.93
CA ALA A 149 -12.31 -3.96 8.16
C ALA A 149 -12.09 -4.00 6.63
N TYR A 150 -10.88 -3.65 6.17
CA TYR A 150 -10.66 -3.27 4.78
C TYR A 150 -9.45 -3.91 4.11
N ARG A 151 -8.73 -4.83 4.77
CA ARG A 151 -7.60 -5.55 4.19
C ARG A 151 -7.83 -7.07 4.24
N GLU A 152 -7.38 -7.78 3.20
CA GLU A 152 -7.34 -9.24 3.20
C GLU A 152 -6.63 -9.80 4.46
N PRO A 153 -7.15 -10.86 5.08
CA PRO A 153 -6.48 -11.55 6.16
C PRO A 153 -5.10 -12.11 5.71
N ARG A 154 -4.11 -11.97 6.55
CA ARG A 154 -2.78 -12.55 6.34
C ARG A 154 -2.47 -13.54 7.45
#